data_6245d21797f9e2de9942712cd0a31636
#
_entry.id   6245d21797f9e2de9942712cd0a31636
#
_cell.length_a   1.000
_cell.length_b   1.000
_cell.length_c   1.000
_cell.angle_alpha   90.00
_cell.angle_beta   90.00
_cell.angle_gamma   90.00
#
_symmetry.space_group_name_H-M   'P 1'
#
loop_
_entity.id
_entity.type
_entity.pdbx_description
1 polymer ?
#
loop_
_entity_poly.entity_id
_entity_poly.type
_entity_poly.pdbx_seq_one_letter_code
_entity_poly.pdbx_strand_id
1 'polypeptide(L)'
;MKKAIYIPAYSDGLMGMFYGKSDKEIAEANQPDFDKKKSLRIYNKDFDAYFHNPFILISAGTSWRKKDFRKTIHAENANVFVDSGGYNLAHGTVDPKKFTDKVALEWSEKNGDVFPILDRPSFTLHLKNDDGTPKSPYKDYQECLDLSVASAKYYTENRTRSDTIVLNVIQGLTSEQIEKWYKEISKYEFEGWAYGGTNGNLGRILPALKFLLKSGELDRESCKMFHIFGVTSNESMIYFQYIQMVLEQMGFDIQITYDSTYWNRTCVYGSYMTKPRYIVGLGMEAMNWPNTINYKEMSKDFKLPCKCPVCLDLKDTYSFFN
;
A
#
# COMPACT_ATOMS: atom_id res chain seq x y z
N MET A 1 -4.61 -9.37 -21.48
CA MET A 1 -3.38 -9.15 -20.68
C MET A 1 -3.79 -8.37 -19.44
N LYS A 2 -3.67 -8.99 -18.28
CA LYS A 2 -3.90 -8.33 -16.98
C LYS A 2 -2.86 -7.26 -16.73
N LYS A 3 -3.24 -6.24 -15.97
CA LYS A 3 -2.29 -5.22 -15.51
C LYS A 3 -2.01 -5.45 -14.04
N ALA A 4 -0.77 -5.26 -13.61
CA ALA A 4 -0.46 -5.13 -12.20
C ALA A 4 -1.19 -3.89 -11.65
N ILE A 5 -1.82 -4.02 -10.47
CA ILE A 5 -2.71 -2.98 -9.93
C ILE A 5 -1.99 -2.23 -8.81
N TYR A 6 -1.84 -0.93 -8.99
CA TYR A 6 -1.41 -0.03 -7.93
C TYR A 6 -2.59 0.34 -7.03
N ILE A 7 -2.42 0.10 -5.74
CA ILE A 7 -3.40 0.45 -4.70
C ILE A 7 -2.89 1.70 -3.98
N PRO A 8 -3.53 2.86 -4.16
CA PRO A 8 -3.14 4.06 -3.42
C PRO A 8 -3.34 3.85 -1.92
N ALA A 9 -2.25 3.87 -1.16
CA ALA A 9 -2.34 3.85 0.28
C ALA A 9 -2.56 5.27 0.83
N TYR A 10 -3.55 5.40 1.69
CA TYR A 10 -3.92 6.68 2.28
C TYR A 10 -3.32 6.80 3.68
N SER A 11 -2.54 7.86 3.89
CA SER A 11 -1.98 8.16 5.20
C SER A 11 -3.07 8.53 6.21
N ASP A 12 -2.77 8.37 7.51
CA ASP A 12 -3.71 8.73 8.57
C ASP A 12 -4.17 10.18 8.53
N GLY A 13 -3.26 11.09 8.20
CA GLY A 13 -3.57 12.50 8.05
C GLY A 13 -4.62 12.72 6.97
N LEU A 14 -4.42 12.11 5.80
CA LEU A 14 -5.36 12.20 4.68
C LEU A 14 -6.70 11.55 5.02
N MET A 15 -6.69 10.37 5.64
CA MET A 15 -7.92 9.72 6.07
C MET A 15 -8.66 10.49 7.17
N GLY A 16 -7.93 11.16 8.06
CA GLY A 16 -8.49 12.06 9.04
C GLY A 16 -9.25 13.24 8.43
N MET A 17 -8.79 13.69 7.25
CA MET A 17 -9.48 14.76 6.50
C MET A 17 -10.83 14.28 5.93
N PHE A 18 -10.94 13.02 5.53
CA PHE A 18 -12.19 12.49 4.96
C PHE A 18 -13.19 12.02 6.02
N TYR A 19 -12.69 11.61 7.18
CA TYR A 19 -13.53 11.01 8.22
C TYR A 19 -14.50 12.01 8.82
N GLY A 20 -15.80 11.82 8.55
CA GLY A 20 -16.89 12.64 9.09
C GLY A 20 -16.98 14.05 8.51
N LYS A 21 -16.31 14.34 7.39
CA LYS A 21 -16.36 15.65 6.73
C LYS A 21 -17.04 15.56 5.37
N SER A 22 -17.77 16.61 5.01
CA SER A 22 -18.29 16.81 3.65
C SER A 22 -17.17 17.20 2.67
N ASP A 23 -17.41 17.02 1.37
CA ASP A 23 -16.45 17.44 0.34
C ASP A 23 -16.22 18.96 0.36
N LYS A 24 -17.24 19.75 0.73
CA LYS A 24 -17.09 21.18 0.89
C LYS A 24 -16.10 21.54 2.00
N GLU A 25 -16.20 20.92 3.17
CA GLU A 25 -15.26 21.12 4.27
C GLU A 25 -13.85 20.68 3.93
N ILE A 26 -13.71 19.59 3.15
CA ILE A 26 -12.40 19.11 2.68
C ILE A 26 -11.78 20.11 1.70
N ALA A 27 -12.55 20.60 0.75
CA ALA A 27 -12.09 21.59 -0.25
C ALA A 27 -11.72 22.92 0.40
N GLU A 28 -12.52 23.41 1.35
CA GLU A 28 -12.25 24.67 2.07
C GLU A 28 -11.01 24.60 2.94
N ALA A 29 -10.73 23.44 3.55
CA ALA A 29 -9.58 23.26 4.45
C ALA A 29 -8.23 23.18 3.71
N ASN A 30 -8.23 22.77 2.43
CA ASN A 30 -6.99 22.30 1.83
C ASN A 30 -6.45 23.13 0.67
N GLN A 31 -7.26 23.94 -0.02
CA GLN A 31 -6.73 24.77 -1.11
C GLN A 31 -7.66 25.93 -1.50
N PRO A 32 -7.23 27.18 -1.32
CA PRO A 32 -8.00 28.33 -1.77
C PRO A 32 -8.17 28.43 -3.29
N ASP A 33 -7.25 27.88 -4.08
CA ASP A 33 -7.20 28.04 -5.55
C ASP A 33 -7.60 26.79 -6.35
N PHE A 34 -7.90 25.69 -5.67
CA PHE A 34 -8.38 24.47 -6.31
C PHE A 34 -9.87 24.61 -6.67
N ASP A 35 -10.32 23.97 -7.74
CA ASP A 35 -11.76 23.94 -8.06
C ASP A 35 -12.50 23.21 -6.94
N LYS A 36 -13.13 24.00 -6.06
CA LYS A 36 -13.87 23.53 -4.87
C LYS A 36 -15.05 22.62 -5.22
N LYS A 37 -15.39 22.49 -6.50
CA LYS A 37 -16.43 21.57 -6.99
C LYS A 37 -15.91 20.14 -7.16
N LYS A 38 -14.59 19.96 -7.30
CA LYS A 38 -13.99 18.64 -7.49
C LYS A 38 -13.69 17.95 -6.16
N SER A 39 -14.14 16.71 -6.05
CA SER A 39 -13.89 15.88 -4.88
C SER A 39 -12.47 15.31 -4.87
N LEU A 40 -11.87 15.21 -3.69
CA LEU A 40 -10.62 14.49 -3.45
C LEU A 40 -10.86 12.98 -3.17
N ARG A 41 -12.11 12.53 -3.10
CA ARG A 41 -12.46 11.11 -2.94
C ARG A 41 -12.39 10.37 -4.27
N ILE A 42 -11.19 10.31 -4.83
CA ILE A 42 -10.93 9.71 -6.15
C ILE A 42 -11.29 8.23 -6.24
N TYR A 43 -11.45 7.56 -5.10
CA TYR A 43 -11.84 6.15 -5.01
C TYR A 43 -13.35 5.93 -5.17
N ASN A 44 -14.15 6.97 -5.10
CA ASN A 44 -15.60 6.87 -5.24
C ASN A 44 -16.09 7.58 -6.51
N LYS A 45 -16.63 6.79 -7.45
CA LYS A 45 -17.11 7.28 -8.75
C LYS A 45 -18.37 8.15 -8.68
N ASP A 46 -19.06 8.16 -7.53
CA ASP A 46 -20.26 8.96 -7.34
C ASP A 46 -19.95 10.43 -7.05
N PHE A 47 -18.67 10.74 -6.80
CA PHE A 47 -18.20 12.11 -6.63
C PHE A 47 -17.53 12.64 -7.89
N ASP A 48 -17.73 13.92 -8.18
CA ASP A 48 -17.09 14.61 -9.31
C ASP A 48 -15.61 14.89 -8.98
N ALA A 49 -14.73 14.02 -9.44
CA ALA A 49 -13.28 14.11 -9.23
C ALA A 49 -12.55 14.24 -10.60
N TYR A 50 -11.32 14.78 -10.59
CA TYR A 50 -10.51 14.90 -11.81
C TYR A 50 -10.16 13.56 -12.46
N PHE A 51 -10.07 12.50 -11.65
CA PHE A 51 -9.87 11.13 -12.11
C PHE A 51 -10.39 10.18 -11.02
N HIS A 52 -10.64 8.95 -11.43
CA HIS A 52 -11.07 7.91 -10.50
C HIS A 52 -10.09 6.75 -10.46
N ASN A 53 -9.84 6.28 -9.25
CA ASN A 53 -9.14 5.03 -8.99
C ASN A 53 -10.02 4.21 -8.05
N PRO A 54 -10.57 3.08 -8.49
CA PRO A 54 -11.54 2.31 -7.69
C PRO A 54 -10.91 1.59 -6.49
N PHE A 55 -9.62 1.77 -6.26
CA PHE A 55 -8.89 1.10 -5.19
C PHE A 55 -8.45 2.09 -4.13
N ILE A 56 -8.47 1.64 -2.89
CA ILE A 56 -7.98 2.39 -1.73
C ILE A 56 -7.35 1.40 -0.74
N LEU A 57 -6.20 1.73 -0.19
CA LEU A 57 -5.62 1.01 0.94
C LEU A 57 -5.66 1.88 2.19
N ILE A 58 -6.16 1.30 3.27
CA ILE A 58 -6.29 1.91 4.60
C ILE A 58 -5.67 0.97 5.64
N SER A 59 -5.09 1.52 6.71
CA SER A 59 -4.50 0.70 7.76
C SER A 59 -5.47 0.46 8.91
N ALA A 60 -5.67 -0.82 9.27
CA ALA A 60 -6.39 -1.20 10.48
C ALA A 60 -5.70 -0.64 11.72
N GLY A 61 -4.36 -0.70 11.77
CA GLY A 61 -3.59 -0.23 12.91
C GLY A 61 -3.85 1.22 13.31
N THR A 62 -4.20 2.07 12.36
CA THR A 62 -4.48 3.49 12.61
C THR A 62 -5.95 3.82 12.73
N SER A 63 -6.80 2.99 12.14
CA SER A 63 -8.23 3.30 11.99
C SER A 63 -9.16 2.42 12.84
N TRP A 64 -8.68 1.39 13.54
CA TRP A 64 -9.48 0.40 14.26
C TRP A 64 -10.46 0.97 15.29
N ARG A 65 -10.19 2.16 15.84
CA ARG A 65 -11.08 2.85 16.78
C ARG A 65 -12.25 3.57 16.11
N LYS A 66 -12.17 3.76 14.79
CA LYS A 66 -13.18 4.50 14.03
C LYS A 66 -14.28 3.52 13.62
N LYS A 67 -15.49 3.76 14.10
CA LYS A 67 -16.66 2.94 13.77
C LYS A 67 -17.16 3.27 12.37
N ASP A 68 -17.73 2.27 11.67
CA ASP A 68 -18.34 2.42 10.35
C ASP A 68 -17.45 3.18 9.35
N PHE A 69 -16.14 2.88 9.41
CA PHE A 69 -15.10 3.66 8.75
C PHE A 69 -15.33 3.73 7.23
N ARG A 70 -15.56 2.57 6.58
CA ARG A 70 -15.81 2.49 5.14
C ARG A 70 -16.98 3.38 4.71
N LYS A 71 -18.09 3.36 5.46
CA LYS A 71 -19.26 4.21 5.20
C LYS A 71 -18.96 5.69 5.45
N THR A 72 -18.27 6.00 6.55
CA THR A 72 -17.99 7.38 6.93
C THR A 72 -17.06 8.10 5.95
N ILE A 73 -16.18 7.37 5.28
CA ILE A 73 -15.32 7.94 4.22
C ILE A 73 -15.95 7.82 2.83
N HIS A 74 -17.15 7.28 2.69
CA HIS A 74 -17.85 7.03 1.43
C HIS A 74 -17.09 6.08 0.48
N ALA A 75 -16.56 4.97 1.01
CA ALA A 75 -15.81 3.96 0.25
C ALA A 75 -16.63 2.70 -0.05
N GLU A 76 -17.97 2.75 0.03
CA GLU A 76 -18.84 1.58 -0.19
C GLU A 76 -18.70 1.03 -1.61
N ASN A 77 -18.49 1.90 -2.60
CA ASN A 77 -18.32 1.54 -4.01
C ASN A 77 -16.85 1.38 -4.43
N ALA A 78 -15.90 1.42 -3.48
CA ALA A 78 -14.48 1.20 -3.73
C ALA A 78 -14.07 -0.25 -3.42
N ASN A 79 -12.98 -0.70 -4.03
CA ASN A 79 -12.29 -1.91 -3.62
C ASN A 79 -11.34 -1.55 -2.48
N VAL A 80 -11.68 -1.93 -1.27
CA VAL A 80 -10.96 -1.54 -0.07
C VAL A 80 -9.95 -2.62 0.32
N PHE A 81 -8.68 -2.26 0.23
CA PHE A 81 -7.58 -3.02 0.82
C PHE A 81 -7.33 -2.53 2.24
N VAL A 82 -7.18 -3.44 3.15
CA VAL A 82 -6.83 -3.12 4.54
C VAL A 82 -5.41 -3.62 4.80
N ASP A 83 -4.52 -2.74 5.24
CA ASP A 83 -3.25 -3.14 5.85
C ASP A 83 -3.50 -3.62 7.28
N SER A 84 -2.88 -4.73 7.68
CA SER A 84 -3.10 -5.40 8.97
C SER A 84 -2.84 -4.53 10.20
N GLY A 85 -1.96 -3.53 10.08
CA GLY A 85 -1.46 -2.75 11.21
C GLY A 85 -0.24 -3.37 11.91
N GLY A 86 0.34 -4.43 11.38
CA GLY A 86 1.56 -5.04 11.90
C GLY A 86 2.73 -4.07 12.00
N TYR A 87 2.88 -3.19 11.02
CA TYR A 87 3.86 -2.10 11.05
C TYR A 87 3.64 -1.15 12.24
N ASN A 88 2.39 -0.81 12.54
CA ASN A 88 2.04 0.06 13.66
C ASN A 88 2.36 -0.57 15.02
N LEU A 89 2.12 -1.89 15.16
CA LEU A 89 2.53 -2.64 16.35
C LEU A 89 4.05 -2.64 16.51
N ALA A 90 4.78 -2.92 15.43
CA ALA A 90 6.24 -2.98 15.44
C ALA A 90 6.90 -1.63 15.76
N HIS A 91 6.23 -0.52 15.47
CA HIS A 91 6.71 0.84 15.78
C HIS A 91 6.16 1.39 17.10
N GLY A 92 5.40 0.60 17.86
CA GLY A 92 4.84 1.02 19.13
C GLY A 92 3.79 2.14 19.04
N THR A 93 3.29 2.45 17.83
CA THR A 93 2.25 3.47 17.65
C THR A 93 0.86 2.98 18.06
N VAL A 94 0.73 1.67 18.24
CA VAL A 94 -0.50 0.99 18.69
C VAL A 94 -0.17 0.04 19.85
N ASP A 95 -0.97 0.11 20.88
CA ASP A 95 -0.85 -0.74 22.07
C ASP A 95 -1.23 -2.19 21.75
N PRO A 96 -0.31 -3.17 21.85
CA PRO A 96 -0.59 -4.57 21.52
C PRO A 96 -1.63 -5.22 22.45
N LYS A 97 -1.86 -4.68 23.64
CA LYS A 97 -2.90 -5.16 24.55
C LYS A 97 -4.31 -4.77 24.09
N LYS A 98 -4.42 -3.75 23.25
CA LYS A 98 -5.70 -3.22 22.75
C LYS A 98 -5.96 -3.61 21.30
N PHE A 99 -4.91 -3.67 20.48
CA PHE A 99 -5.00 -4.06 19.08
C PHE A 99 -4.50 -5.50 18.92
N THR A 100 -5.41 -6.43 19.09
CA THR A 100 -5.20 -7.88 19.04
C THR A 100 -5.62 -8.46 17.70
N ASP A 101 -5.32 -9.74 17.43
CA ASP A 101 -5.77 -10.45 16.24
C ASP A 101 -7.30 -10.39 16.07
N LYS A 102 -8.04 -10.48 17.18
CA LYS A 102 -9.49 -10.32 17.19
C LYS A 102 -9.91 -8.95 16.64
N VAL A 103 -9.33 -7.90 17.18
CA VAL A 103 -9.67 -6.52 16.79
C VAL A 103 -9.30 -6.26 15.33
N ALA A 104 -8.14 -6.73 14.91
CA ALA A 104 -7.67 -6.58 13.55
C ALA A 104 -8.57 -7.32 12.55
N LEU A 105 -8.93 -8.58 12.84
CA LEU A 105 -9.83 -9.37 11.99
C LEU A 105 -11.22 -8.75 11.90
N GLU A 106 -11.88 -8.51 13.03
CA GLU A 106 -13.23 -7.94 13.07
C GLU A 106 -13.31 -6.60 12.33
N TRP A 107 -12.30 -5.75 12.51
CA TRP A 107 -12.27 -4.46 11.84
C TRP A 107 -12.03 -4.61 10.33
N SER A 108 -11.12 -5.51 9.93
CA SER A 108 -10.81 -5.78 8.53
C SER A 108 -11.99 -6.39 7.79
N GLU A 109 -12.67 -7.37 8.37
CA GLU A 109 -13.89 -7.94 7.80
C GLU A 109 -15.01 -6.92 7.63
N LYS A 110 -15.14 -5.98 8.56
CA LYS A 110 -16.17 -4.94 8.49
C LYS A 110 -15.89 -3.92 7.39
N ASN A 111 -14.63 -3.58 7.12
CA ASN A 111 -14.26 -2.43 6.32
C ASN A 111 -13.53 -2.78 5.02
N GLY A 112 -12.99 -4.00 4.86
CA GLY A 112 -12.17 -4.42 3.75
C GLY A 112 -12.83 -5.46 2.84
N ASP A 113 -12.36 -5.49 1.60
CA ASP A 113 -12.63 -6.55 0.64
C ASP A 113 -11.41 -7.48 0.53
N VAL A 114 -10.21 -6.93 0.74
CA VAL A 114 -8.93 -7.65 0.75
C VAL A 114 -8.13 -7.22 1.98
N PHE A 115 -7.60 -8.18 2.73
CA PHE A 115 -6.74 -7.87 3.88
C PHE A 115 -5.79 -9.03 4.22
N PRO A 116 -4.57 -8.74 4.69
CA PRO A 116 -3.65 -9.74 5.19
C PRO A 116 -3.99 -10.16 6.62
N ILE A 117 -3.46 -11.31 7.03
CA ILE A 117 -3.35 -11.66 8.45
C ILE A 117 -2.57 -10.57 9.20
N LEU A 118 -2.74 -10.47 10.52
CA LEU A 118 -1.95 -9.55 11.34
C LEU A 118 -0.53 -10.10 11.51
N ASP A 119 0.35 -9.76 10.58
CA ASP A 119 1.75 -10.18 10.58
C ASP A 119 2.63 -9.33 11.51
N ARG A 120 3.83 -9.82 11.79
CA ARG A 120 4.85 -9.11 12.57
C ARG A 120 6.07 -8.87 11.68
N PRO A 121 6.27 -7.62 11.18
CA PRO A 121 7.28 -7.34 10.19
C PRO A 121 8.71 -7.56 10.71
N SER A 122 9.38 -8.62 10.27
CA SER A 122 10.71 -8.99 10.73
C SER A 122 11.81 -8.00 10.34
N PHE A 123 11.62 -7.19 9.29
CA PHE A 123 12.59 -6.18 8.90
C PHE A 123 12.76 -5.07 9.95
N THR A 124 11.77 -4.86 10.82
CA THR A 124 11.83 -3.87 11.90
C THR A 124 12.87 -4.18 12.97
N LEU A 125 13.30 -5.44 13.07
CA LEU A 125 14.39 -5.86 13.96
C LEU A 125 15.72 -5.15 13.69
N HIS A 126 15.90 -4.65 12.46
CA HIS A 126 17.12 -3.93 12.06
C HIS A 126 17.01 -2.41 12.26
N LEU A 127 15.84 -1.92 12.65
CA LEU A 127 15.63 -0.49 12.90
C LEU A 127 16.11 -0.14 14.31
N LYS A 128 16.77 1.03 14.40
CA LYS A 128 17.27 1.58 15.65
C LYS A 128 16.70 2.98 15.88
N ASN A 129 16.53 3.32 17.14
CA ASN A 129 16.28 4.69 17.58
C ASN A 129 17.57 5.52 17.46
N ASP A 130 17.47 6.83 17.61
CA ASP A 130 18.61 7.73 17.52
C ASP A 130 19.68 7.47 18.59
N ASP A 131 19.28 6.89 19.71
CA ASP A 131 20.18 6.45 20.81
C ASP A 131 20.80 5.05 20.58
N GLY A 132 20.53 4.42 19.42
CA GLY A 132 21.06 3.09 19.06
C GLY A 132 20.28 1.91 19.62
N THR A 133 19.26 2.13 20.45
CA THR A 133 18.41 1.05 20.98
C THR A 133 17.53 0.45 19.87
N PRO A 134 17.15 -0.86 19.97
CA PRO A 134 16.23 -1.47 19.04
C PRO A 134 14.89 -0.71 19.00
N LYS A 135 14.38 -0.46 17.80
CA LYS A 135 13.07 0.18 17.61
C LYS A 135 11.93 -0.83 17.67
N SER A 136 12.19 -2.06 17.26
CA SER A 136 11.21 -3.15 17.29
C SER A 136 10.95 -3.63 18.71
N PRO A 137 9.69 -3.90 19.09
CA PRO A 137 9.35 -4.53 20.36
C PRO A 137 9.65 -6.04 20.38
N TYR A 138 9.91 -6.64 19.21
CA TYR A 138 10.15 -8.07 19.06
C TYR A 138 11.63 -8.40 19.34
N LYS A 139 11.85 -9.51 20.00
CA LYS A 139 13.17 -9.98 20.39
C LYS A 139 14.01 -10.42 19.19
N ASP A 140 13.40 -11.22 18.32
CA ASP A 140 14.09 -11.84 17.19
C ASP A 140 13.12 -12.25 16.06
N TYR A 141 13.68 -12.78 14.99
CA TYR A 141 12.95 -13.27 13.84
C TYR A 141 11.98 -14.41 14.19
N GLN A 142 12.34 -15.31 15.12
CA GLN A 142 11.49 -16.43 15.50
C GLN A 142 10.24 -15.94 16.20
N GLU A 143 10.33 -14.97 17.09
CA GLU A 143 9.17 -14.38 17.75
C GLU A 143 8.22 -13.72 16.72
N CYS A 144 8.77 -12.98 15.73
CA CYS A 144 7.95 -12.42 14.66
C CYS A 144 7.21 -13.51 13.88
N LEU A 145 7.89 -14.62 13.58
CA LEU A 145 7.29 -15.77 12.88
C LEU A 145 6.19 -16.42 13.73
N ASP A 146 6.50 -16.77 14.99
CA ASP A 146 5.57 -17.47 15.88
C ASP A 146 4.27 -16.66 16.10
N LEU A 147 4.41 -15.35 16.30
CA LEU A 147 3.25 -14.47 16.43
C LEU A 147 2.43 -14.35 15.14
N SER A 148 3.09 -14.34 13.98
CA SER A 148 2.38 -14.29 12.69
C SER A 148 1.68 -15.62 12.38
N VAL A 149 2.28 -16.75 12.74
CA VAL A 149 1.66 -18.07 12.65
C VAL A 149 0.44 -18.18 13.58
N ALA A 150 0.56 -17.66 14.80
CA ALA A 150 -0.58 -17.59 15.72
C ALA A 150 -1.73 -16.74 15.16
N SER A 151 -1.40 -15.62 14.50
CA SER A 151 -2.40 -14.80 13.80
C SER A 151 -3.06 -15.55 12.65
N ALA A 152 -2.30 -16.26 11.81
CA ALA A 152 -2.86 -17.06 10.73
C ALA A 152 -3.82 -18.13 11.25
N LYS A 153 -3.43 -18.85 12.31
CA LYS A 153 -4.31 -19.79 13.00
C LYS A 153 -5.59 -19.12 13.50
N TYR A 154 -5.44 -17.99 14.18
CA TYR A 154 -6.61 -17.24 14.71
C TYR A 154 -7.58 -16.85 13.59
N TYR A 155 -7.07 -16.34 12.46
CA TYR A 155 -7.90 -15.94 11.31
C TYR A 155 -8.61 -17.15 10.70
N THR A 156 -7.93 -18.28 10.55
CA THR A 156 -8.55 -19.53 10.06
C THR A 156 -9.72 -20.01 10.93
N GLU A 157 -9.56 -19.89 12.26
CA GLU A 157 -10.54 -20.37 13.24
C GLU A 157 -11.71 -19.38 13.47
N ASN A 158 -11.51 -18.08 13.24
CA ASN A 158 -12.45 -17.03 13.67
C ASN A 158 -13.00 -16.16 12.53
N ARG A 159 -12.50 -16.30 11.31
CA ARG A 159 -13.02 -15.58 10.15
C ARG A 159 -14.50 -15.90 9.94
N THR A 160 -15.31 -14.87 9.69
CA THR A 160 -16.76 -15.00 9.51
C THR A 160 -17.22 -14.73 8.08
N ARG A 161 -16.46 -13.91 7.31
CA ARG A 161 -16.80 -13.53 5.94
C ARG A 161 -16.03 -14.36 4.92
N SER A 162 -16.76 -15.12 4.08
CA SER A 162 -16.20 -15.89 2.97
C SER A 162 -16.09 -15.12 1.65
N ASP A 163 -16.69 -13.94 1.57
CA ASP A 163 -16.70 -13.06 0.39
C ASP A 163 -15.52 -12.07 0.35
N THR A 164 -14.60 -12.16 1.30
CA THR A 164 -13.38 -11.36 1.35
C THR A 164 -12.17 -12.19 0.90
N ILE A 165 -11.14 -11.53 0.42
CA ILE A 165 -9.83 -12.12 0.12
C ILE A 165 -8.90 -11.91 1.31
N VAL A 166 -8.50 -12.98 1.98
CA VAL A 166 -7.49 -12.93 3.03
C VAL A 166 -6.14 -13.34 2.45
N LEU A 167 -5.08 -12.66 2.84
CA LEU A 167 -3.73 -12.90 2.36
C LEU A 167 -2.84 -13.47 3.47
N ASN A 168 -2.18 -14.58 3.21
CA ASN A 168 -1.01 -14.95 3.97
C ASN A 168 0.11 -13.95 3.73
N VAL A 169 0.95 -13.71 4.74
CA VAL A 169 2.07 -12.78 4.60
C VAL A 169 3.39 -13.52 4.73
N ILE A 170 4.26 -13.37 3.73
CA ILE A 170 5.65 -13.82 3.79
C ILE A 170 6.52 -12.66 4.25
N GLN A 171 7.41 -12.93 5.22
CA GLN A 171 8.42 -12.01 5.71
C GLN A 171 9.81 -12.65 5.56
N GLY A 172 10.84 -11.83 5.54
CA GLY A 172 12.23 -12.27 5.51
C GLY A 172 13.10 -11.41 4.60
N LEU A 173 14.37 -11.27 4.96
CA LEU A 173 15.36 -10.49 4.22
C LEU A 173 16.33 -11.38 3.41
N THR A 174 16.39 -12.67 3.73
CA THR A 174 17.20 -13.68 3.03
C THR A 174 16.30 -14.81 2.52
N SER A 175 16.80 -15.57 1.55
CA SER A 175 16.07 -16.73 1.01
C SER A 175 15.77 -17.78 2.10
N GLU A 176 16.68 -18.01 3.02
CA GLU A 176 16.53 -18.95 4.14
C GLU A 176 15.42 -18.50 5.10
N GLN A 177 15.36 -17.20 5.39
CA GLN A 177 14.29 -16.63 6.21
C GLN A 177 12.93 -16.76 5.49
N ILE A 178 12.87 -16.42 4.21
CA ILE A 178 11.65 -16.52 3.40
C ILE A 178 11.16 -17.98 3.37
N GLU A 179 12.07 -18.94 3.13
CA GLU A 179 11.74 -20.37 3.11
C GLU A 179 11.22 -20.87 4.47
N LYS A 180 11.91 -20.50 5.55
CA LYS A 180 11.49 -20.86 6.91
C LYS A 180 10.12 -20.29 7.23
N TRP A 181 9.89 -19.03 6.91
CA TRP A 181 8.59 -18.37 7.11
C TRP A 181 7.48 -19.06 6.32
N TYR A 182 7.73 -19.30 5.03
CA TYR A 182 6.79 -19.97 4.17
C TYR A 182 6.38 -21.35 4.72
N LYS A 183 7.34 -22.18 5.14
CA LYS A 183 7.06 -23.53 5.68
C LYS A 183 6.11 -23.53 6.87
N GLU A 184 6.13 -22.49 7.68
CA GLU A 184 5.26 -22.41 8.85
C GLU A 184 3.90 -21.79 8.52
N ILE A 185 3.89 -20.72 7.72
CA ILE A 185 2.67 -19.97 7.45
C ILE A 185 1.78 -20.66 6.39
N SER A 186 2.34 -21.42 5.45
CA SER A 186 1.61 -22.13 4.42
C SER A 186 0.74 -23.28 4.91
N LYS A 187 0.85 -23.64 6.19
CA LYS A 187 -0.06 -24.57 6.86
C LYS A 187 -1.49 -24.03 6.97
N TYR A 188 -1.67 -22.75 6.77
CA TYR A 188 -2.95 -22.03 6.81
C TYR A 188 -3.27 -21.53 5.41
N GLU A 189 -4.37 -22.00 4.83
CA GLU A 189 -4.77 -21.64 3.49
C GLU A 189 -5.66 -20.40 3.48
N PHE A 190 -5.29 -19.43 2.64
CA PHE A 190 -6.07 -18.23 2.35
C PHE A 190 -6.12 -17.98 0.83
N GLU A 191 -6.85 -16.95 0.40
CA GLU A 191 -7.12 -16.67 -1.02
C GLU A 191 -5.97 -15.95 -1.72
N GLY A 192 -4.85 -15.77 -1.07
CA GLY A 192 -3.68 -15.16 -1.70
C GLY A 192 -2.51 -14.98 -0.74
N TRP A 193 -1.49 -14.33 -1.27
CA TRP A 193 -0.24 -14.08 -0.58
C TRP A 193 0.12 -12.59 -0.60
N ALA A 194 0.83 -12.15 0.42
CA ALA A 194 1.46 -10.85 0.45
C ALA A 194 2.93 -10.97 0.86
N TYR A 195 3.76 -10.05 0.40
CA TYR A 195 5.16 -9.95 0.80
C TYR A 195 5.44 -8.62 1.49
N GLY A 196 5.94 -8.70 2.71
CA GLY A 196 6.33 -7.55 3.52
C GLY A 196 7.84 -7.36 3.63
N GLY A 197 8.29 -6.14 3.93
CA GLY A 197 9.71 -5.86 4.19
C GLY A 197 10.58 -5.65 2.96
N THR A 198 9.98 -5.34 1.83
CA THR A 198 10.71 -5.10 0.59
C THR A 198 11.64 -3.89 0.66
N ASN A 199 11.22 -2.81 1.33
CA ASN A 199 11.83 -1.48 1.23
C ASN A 199 12.17 -1.10 -0.23
N GLY A 200 11.32 -1.51 -1.19
CA GLY A 200 11.54 -1.31 -2.62
C GLY A 200 12.61 -2.20 -3.26
N ASN A 201 13.20 -3.14 -2.51
CA ASN A 201 14.24 -4.02 -3.05
C ASN A 201 13.62 -5.23 -3.77
N LEU A 202 13.57 -5.16 -5.11
CA LEU A 202 13.07 -6.23 -5.98
C LEU A 202 13.79 -7.56 -5.78
N GLY A 203 15.08 -7.55 -5.44
CA GLY A 203 15.86 -8.75 -5.19
C GLY A 203 15.30 -9.62 -4.06
N ARG A 204 14.47 -9.05 -3.17
CA ARG A 204 13.81 -9.77 -2.08
C ARG A 204 12.45 -10.34 -2.49
N ILE A 205 11.77 -9.73 -3.43
CA ILE A 205 10.44 -10.17 -3.91
C ILE A 205 10.55 -11.44 -4.73
N LEU A 206 11.56 -11.50 -5.61
CA LEU A 206 11.76 -12.63 -6.52
C LEU A 206 11.96 -13.98 -5.80
N PRO A 207 12.75 -14.09 -4.71
CA PRO A 207 12.82 -15.32 -3.92
C PRO A 207 11.46 -15.75 -3.38
N ALA A 208 10.65 -14.84 -2.81
CA ALA A 208 9.33 -15.17 -2.30
C ALA A 208 8.41 -15.70 -3.42
N LEU A 209 8.36 -15.01 -4.54
CA LEU A 209 7.59 -15.44 -5.70
C LEU A 209 8.05 -16.80 -6.24
N LYS A 210 9.38 -17.02 -6.30
CA LYS A 210 9.96 -18.31 -6.71
C LYS A 210 9.56 -19.46 -5.78
N PHE A 211 9.49 -19.21 -4.46
CA PHE A 211 9.00 -20.23 -3.52
C PHE A 211 7.54 -20.56 -3.78
N LEU A 212 6.69 -19.57 -3.94
CA LEU A 212 5.27 -19.76 -4.21
C LEU A 212 5.03 -20.52 -5.53
N LEU A 213 5.81 -20.21 -6.58
CA LEU A 213 5.76 -20.94 -7.84
C LEU A 213 6.19 -22.40 -7.67
N LYS A 214 7.32 -22.66 -7.01
CA LYS A 214 7.87 -24.02 -6.86
C LYS A 214 7.04 -24.91 -5.95
N SER A 215 6.32 -24.33 -4.99
CA SER A 215 5.47 -25.06 -4.06
C SER A 215 4.06 -25.32 -4.61
N GLY A 216 3.72 -24.82 -5.80
CA GLY A 216 2.39 -24.95 -6.39
C GLY A 216 1.32 -24.06 -5.76
N GLU A 217 1.73 -23.11 -4.90
CA GLU A 217 0.77 -22.20 -4.24
C GLU A 217 0.01 -21.32 -5.23
N LEU A 218 0.69 -20.90 -6.30
CA LEU A 218 0.07 -20.08 -7.33
C LEU A 218 -0.81 -20.86 -8.30
N ASP A 219 -0.74 -22.20 -8.29
CA ASP A 219 -1.61 -23.08 -9.06
C ASP A 219 -2.94 -23.38 -8.35
N ARG A 220 -3.04 -23.07 -7.05
CA ARG A 220 -4.27 -23.32 -6.31
C ARG A 220 -5.40 -22.44 -6.86
N GLU A 221 -6.55 -23.05 -7.17
CA GLU A 221 -7.73 -22.32 -7.63
C GLU A 221 -8.19 -21.22 -6.66
N SER A 222 -7.98 -21.45 -5.36
CA SER A 222 -8.27 -20.48 -4.31
C SER A 222 -7.34 -19.27 -4.31
N CYS A 223 -6.10 -19.39 -4.83
CA CYS A 223 -5.12 -18.32 -4.82
C CYS A 223 -5.43 -17.29 -5.91
N LYS A 224 -5.86 -16.10 -5.52
CA LYS A 224 -6.31 -15.04 -6.43
C LYS A 224 -5.30 -13.91 -6.61
N MET A 225 -4.38 -13.74 -5.64
CA MET A 225 -3.59 -12.51 -5.56
C MET A 225 -2.22 -12.72 -4.95
N PHE A 226 -1.25 -11.94 -5.44
CA PHE A 226 0.02 -11.70 -4.77
C PHE A 226 0.23 -10.20 -4.58
N HIS A 227 0.21 -9.75 -3.33
CA HIS A 227 0.34 -8.35 -2.96
C HIS A 227 1.75 -8.01 -2.47
N ILE A 228 2.27 -6.84 -2.82
CA ILE A 228 3.62 -6.39 -2.46
C ILE A 228 3.52 -5.07 -1.70
N PHE A 229 3.82 -5.12 -0.40
CA PHE A 229 3.69 -3.95 0.46
C PHE A 229 4.79 -2.91 0.26
N GLY A 230 4.39 -1.63 0.35
CA GLY A 230 5.29 -0.50 0.55
C GLY A 230 6.24 -0.19 -0.60
N VAL A 231 5.78 -0.38 -1.83
CA VAL A 231 6.60 -0.11 -3.02
C VAL A 231 6.46 1.33 -3.47
N THR A 232 7.60 2.03 -3.58
CA THR A 232 7.62 3.47 -3.81
C THR A 232 8.24 3.91 -5.13
N SER A 233 8.96 3.04 -5.87
CA SER A 233 9.67 3.46 -7.09
C SER A 233 8.87 3.20 -8.36
N ASN A 234 8.95 4.13 -9.31
CA ASN A 234 8.36 3.95 -10.64
C ASN A 234 8.95 2.75 -11.39
N GLU A 235 10.22 2.42 -11.14
CA GLU A 235 10.89 1.25 -11.71
C GLU A 235 10.20 -0.04 -11.27
N SER A 236 9.88 -0.14 -9.98
CA SER A 236 9.18 -1.31 -9.43
C SER A 236 7.84 -1.54 -10.12
N MET A 237 7.12 -0.48 -10.49
CA MET A 237 5.84 -0.58 -11.19
C MET A 237 5.99 -1.28 -12.55
N ILE A 238 7.06 -0.98 -13.29
CA ILE A 238 7.36 -1.62 -14.58
C ILE A 238 7.70 -3.09 -14.36
N TYR A 239 8.50 -3.41 -13.36
CA TYR A 239 8.84 -4.80 -13.04
C TYR A 239 7.61 -5.60 -12.62
N PHE A 240 6.70 -5.04 -11.85
CA PHE A 240 5.47 -5.74 -11.47
C PHE A 240 4.54 -5.97 -12.64
N GLN A 241 4.47 -5.00 -13.56
CA GLN A 241 3.75 -5.23 -14.81
C GLN A 241 4.38 -6.35 -15.64
N TYR A 242 5.70 -6.42 -15.68
CA TYR A 242 6.41 -7.50 -16.37
C TYR A 242 6.17 -8.85 -15.68
N ILE A 243 6.24 -8.92 -14.34
CA ILE A 243 5.92 -10.13 -13.57
C ILE A 243 4.48 -10.57 -13.85
N GLN A 244 3.51 -9.64 -13.84
CA GLN A 244 2.10 -9.96 -14.16
C GLN A 244 1.97 -10.59 -15.54
N MET A 245 2.63 -10.01 -16.52
CA MET A 245 2.61 -10.53 -17.90
C MET A 245 3.23 -11.93 -18.01
N VAL A 246 4.34 -12.16 -17.33
CA VAL A 246 5.01 -13.48 -17.34
C VAL A 246 4.15 -14.53 -16.66
N LEU A 247 3.55 -14.23 -15.51
CA LEU A 247 2.64 -15.17 -14.83
C LEU A 247 1.43 -15.52 -15.70
N GLU A 248 0.84 -14.54 -16.37
CA GLU A 248 -0.26 -14.77 -17.29
C GLU A 248 0.16 -15.67 -18.47
N GLN A 249 1.35 -15.44 -19.06
CA GLN A 249 1.91 -16.28 -20.13
C GLN A 249 2.21 -17.71 -19.66
N MET A 250 2.54 -17.89 -18.40
CA MET A 250 2.74 -19.20 -17.79
C MET A 250 1.41 -19.91 -17.44
N GLY A 251 0.26 -19.24 -17.61
CA GLY A 251 -1.07 -19.78 -17.34
C GLY A 251 -1.60 -19.56 -15.93
N PHE A 252 -0.91 -18.76 -15.09
CA PHE A 252 -1.40 -18.44 -13.75
C PHE A 252 -2.47 -17.35 -13.76
N ASP A 253 -3.58 -17.59 -13.08
CA ASP A 253 -4.68 -16.63 -12.93
C ASP A 253 -4.53 -15.78 -11.66
N ILE A 254 -3.32 -15.26 -11.41
CA ILE A 254 -2.98 -14.47 -10.24
C ILE A 254 -2.97 -12.98 -10.59
N GLN A 255 -3.49 -12.16 -9.70
CA GLN A 255 -3.40 -10.71 -9.80
C GLN A 255 -2.24 -10.19 -8.95
N ILE A 256 -1.27 -9.54 -9.58
CA ILE A 256 -0.23 -8.77 -8.88
C ILE A 256 -0.82 -7.43 -8.46
N THR A 257 -0.69 -7.12 -7.17
CA THR A 257 -1.06 -5.83 -6.59
C THR A 257 0.08 -5.28 -5.76
N TYR A 258 0.16 -3.98 -5.63
CA TYR A 258 1.18 -3.31 -4.81
C TYR A 258 0.66 -1.96 -4.33
N ASP A 259 1.16 -1.51 -3.20
CA ASP A 259 0.73 -0.27 -2.57
C ASP A 259 1.88 0.68 -2.25
N SER A 260 1.54 1.93 -2.08
CA SER A 260 2.42 2.93 -1.48
C SER A 260 1.66 4.18 -1.05
N THR A 261 2.12 4.82 0.02
CA THR A 261 1.72 6.18 0.38
C THR A 261 2.50 7.25 -0.41
N TYR A 262 3.39 6.86 -1.30
CA TYR A 262 4.31 7.76 -2.00
C TYR A 262 3.60 8.84 -2.82
N TRP A 263 2.50 8.49 -3.50
CA TRP A 263 1.69 9.42 -4.28
C TRP A 263 1.20 10.63 -3.46
N ASN A 264 0.83 10.39 -2.19
CA ASN A 264 0.37 11.43 -1.28
C ASN A 264 1.56 12.14 -0.60
N ARG A 265 2.52 11.37 -0.07
CA ARG A 265 3.69 11.93 0.61
C ARG A 265 4.50 12.83 -0.32
N THR A 266 4.62 12.47 -1.58
CA THR A 266 5.31 13.27 -2.58
C THR A 266 4.69 14.66 -2.70
N CYS A 267 3.37 14.75 -2.78
CA CYS A 267 2.66 16.03 -2.82
C CYS A 267 2.88 16.84 -1.54
N VAL A 268 2.74 16.21 -0.36
CA VAL A 268 2.91 16.87 0.95
C VAL A 268 4.33 17.44 1.15
N TYR A 269 5.36 16.75 0.63
CA TYR A 269 6.76 17.19 0.74
C TYR A 269 7.23 18.03 -0.45
N GLY A 270 6.32 18.48 -1.32
CA GLY A 270 6.65 19.29 -2.49
C GLY A 270 7.56 18.60 -3.50
N SER A 271 7.53 17.27 -3.54
CA SER A 271 8.27 16.47 -4.50
C SER A 271 7.35 16.08 -5.68
N TYR A 272 7.92 15.88 -6.86
CA TYR A 272 7.17 15.49 -8.05
C TYR A 272 7.54 14.08 -8.50
N MET A 273 6.53 13.34 -8.96
CA MET A 273 6.77 12.12 -9.70
C MET A 273 7.22 12.50 -11.12
N THR A 274 8.50 12.40 -11.39
CA THR A 274 9.03 12.59 -12.73
C THR A 274 8.69 11.40 -13.62
N LYS A 275 8.40 11.66 -14.92
CA LYS A 275 8.28 10.58 -15.88
C LYS A 275 9.63 9.88 -16.00
N PRO A 276 9.68 8.53 -15.99
CA PRO A 276 10.92 7.83 -16.31
C PRO A 276 11.41 8.23 -17.70
N ARG A 277 12.67 8.63 -17.82
CA ARG A 277 13.30 8.78 -19.10
C ARG A 277 13.74 7.40 -19.59
N TYR A 278 13.23 6.99 -20.73
CA TYR A 278 13.79 5.86 -21.45
C TYR A 278 15.04 6.33 -22.19
N ILE A 279 16.21 5.89 -21.76
CA ILE A 279 17.40 5.97 -22.58
C ILE A 279 17.46 4.67 -23.38
N VAL A 280 17.43 4.82 -24.70
CA VAL A 280 17.62 3.69 -25.61
C VAL A 280 19.02 3.13 -25.35
N GLY A 281 19.07 2.00 -24.67
CA GLY A 281 20.28 1.21 -24.56
C GLY A 281 20.64 0.65 -23.21
N LEU A 282 20.54 1.29 -22.07
CA LEU A 282 21.07 0.72 -20.82
C LEU A 282 20.71 1.50 -19.55
N GLY A 283 19.47 1.77 -19.28
CA GLY A 283 19.08 2.26 -17.96
C GLY A 283 17.99 3.33 -18.01
N MET A 284 17.13 3.27 -16.99
CA MET A 284 16.19 4.35 -16.74
C MET A 284 16.86 5.38 -15.83
N GLU A 285 17.23 6.53 -16.37
CA GLU A 285 17.52 7.67 -15.53
C GLU A 285 16.20 8.34 -15.13
N ALA A 286 15.93 8.38 -13.84
CA ALA A 286 14.97 9.32 -13.32
C ALA A 286 15.49 10.72 -13.64
N MET A 287 14.69 11.54 -14.34
CA MET A 287 14.96 12.98 -14.33
C MET A 287 14.74 13.45 -12.90
N ASN A 288 15.81 13.57 -12.14
CA ASN A 288 15.79 14.43 -11.00
C ASN A 288 15.56 15.84 -11.55
N TRP A 289 14.36 16.34 -11.43
CA TRP A 289 14.20 17.79 -11.37
C TRP A 289 15.19 18.24 -10.30
N PRO A 290 15.98 19.27 -10.58
CA PRO A 290 16.93 19.74 -9.58
C PRO A 290 16.15 19.90 -8.28
N ASN A 291 16.63 19.27 -7.21
CA ASN A 291 16.05 19.33 -5.86
C ASN A 291 15.98 20.76 -5.30
N THR A 292 16.22 21.76 -6.13
CA THR A 292 16.35 23.17 -5.84
C THR A 292 15.61 24.05 -6.84
N ILE A 293 14.42 23.63 -7.31
CA ILE A 293 13.57 24.66 -7.91
C ILE A 293 13.07 25.51 -6.74
N ASN A 294 13.68 26.67 -6.60
CA ASN A 294 13.13 27.71 -5.76
C ASN A 294 11.86 28.22 -6.48
N TYR A 295 10.69 27.66 -6.13
CA TYR A 295 9.43 28.05 -6.77
C TYR A 295 9.13 29.53 -6.60
N LYS A 296 9.76 30.20 -5.62
CA LYS A 296 9.67 31.67 -5.46
C LYS A 296 10.33 32.44 -6.61
N GLU A 297 11.23 31.76 -7.33
CA GLU A 297 11.93 32.32 -8.49
C GLU A 297 11.34 31.81 -9.83
N MET A 298 10.38 30.86 -9.80
CA MET A 298 9.70 30.45 -11.03
C MET A 298 8.88 31.61 -11.58
N SER A 299 9.05 31.86 -12.87
CA SER A 299 8.18 32.78 -13.61
C SER A 299 6.73 32.34 -13.46
N LYS A 300 5.83 33.31 -13.20
CA LYS A 300 4.39 33.08 -13.20
C LYS A 300 3.87 32.52 -14.54
N ASP A 301 4.66 32.72 -15.60
CA ASP A 301 4.32 32.26 -16.96
C ASP A 301 4.84 30.83 -17.25
N PHE A 302 5.51 30.20 -16.31
CA PHE A 302 5.97 28.81 -16.51
C PHE A 302 4.77 27.87 -16.57
N LYS A 303 4.63 27.20 -17.69
CA LYS A 303 3.57 26.20 -17.91
C LYS A 303 4.13 24.80 -17.68
N LEU A 304 3.43 24.02 -16.85
CA LEU A 304 3.74 22.63 -16.69
C LEU A 304 3.58 21.91 -18.03
N PRO A 305 4.54 21.07 -18.43
CA PRO A 305 4.43 20.29 -19.70
C PRO A 305 3.40 19.17 -19.61
N CYS A 306 2.69 19.05 -18.52
CA CYS A 306 1.67 18.04 -18.26
C CYS A 306 0.32 18.50 -18.85
N LYS A 307 -0.37 17.58 -19.53
CA LYS A 307 -1.71 17.79 -20.09
C LYS A 307 -2.80 17.02 -19.34
N CYS A 308 -2.54 16.63 -18.09
CA CYS A 308 -3.59 16.00 -17.27
C CYS A 308 -4.69 17.03 -16.90
N PRO A 309 -5.91 16.58 -16.59
CA PRO A 309 -7.01 17.48 -16.25
C PRO A 309 -6.66 18.48 -15.14
N VAL A 310 -5.92 18.04 -14.12
CA VAL A 310 -5.48 18.90 -13.00
C VAL A 310 -4.57 20.04 -13.52
N CYS A 311 -3.52 19.70 -14.30
CA CYS A 311 -2.59 20.69 -14.82
C CYS A 311 -3.22 21.65 -15.84
N LEU A 312 -4.27 21.21 -16.56
CA LEU A 312 -4.99 22.06 -17.49
C LEU A 312 -5.96 23.03 -16.79
N ASP A 313 -6.46 22.66 -15.60
CA ASP A 313 -7.37 23.47 -14.81
C ASP A 313 -6.66 24.51 -13.92
N LEU A 314 -5.37 24.33 -13.69
CA LEU A 314 -4.55 25.27 -12.92
C LEU A 314 -4.36 26.57 -13.70
N LYS A 315 -4.79 27.68 -13.10
CA LYS A 315 -4.70 29.02 -13.69
C LYS A 315 -3.26 29.48 -13.91
N ASP A 316 -2.38 29.04 -13.01
CA ASP A 316 -0.95 29.29 -13.09
C ASP A 316 -0.14 28.21 -12.38
N THR A 317 1.12 28.11 -12.74
CA THR A 317 2.00 27.09 -12.16
C THR A 317 2.40 27.43 -10.71
N TYR A 318 2.34 28.69 -10.32
CA TYR A 318 2.66 29.13 -8.98
C TYR A 318 1.65 28.59 -7.96
N SER A 319 0.37 28.58 -8.29
CA SER A 319 -0.68 28.00 -7.45
C SER A 319 -0.55 26.48 -7.26
N PHE A 320 0.20 25.81 -8.13
CA PHE A 320 0.49 24.37 -7.99
C PHE A 320 1.52 24.09 -6.88
N PHE A 321 2.38 25.05 -6.59
CA PHE A 321 3.53 24.89 -5.70
C PHE A 321 3.33 25.54 -4.31
N ASN A 322 2.29 26.32 -4.12
CA ASN A 322 1.89 26.93 -2.87
C ASN A 322 0.57 26.36 -2.36
#